data_0e988b45f6e4762e09998acbb3703126
#
_entry.id   0e988b45f6e4762e09998acbb3703126
#
_cell.length_a   1.000
_cell.length_b   1.000
_cell.length_c   1.000
_cell.angle_alpha   90.00
_cell.angle_beta   90.00
_cell.angle_gamma   90.00
#
_symmetry.space_group_name_H-M   'P 1'
#
loop_
_entity.id
_entity.type
_entity.pdbx_description
1 polymer ?
#
loop_
_entity_poly.entity_id
_entity_poly.type
_entity_poly.pdbx_seq_one_letter_code
_entity_poly.pdbx_strand_id
1 'polypeptide(L)'
;MNEKIEQYVRNHGRDFMEWLCDIISIPSPTGHEQAKGEWILNLLHQWGAAGAYRDAAGNVVYPCHVKSGEKVALYTAHIDTVFQDLQEIHIRQTGHILSAPSCSDNSASIAGLLFIIKMFHDLQLTPPQGLLFAFDVGEEGLGNLKGMRQVMADWHGRIAEV
;
A
#
# COMPACT_ATOMS: atom_id res chain seq x y z
N MET A 1 17.29 18.42 -1.87
CA MET A 1 16.37 17.26 -1.94
C MET A 1 15.36 17.31 -0.79
N ASN A 2 15.77 17.48 0.44
CA ASN A 2 14.86 17.52 1.60
C ASN A 2 13.77 18.60 1.51
N GLU A 3 14.10 19.84 1.12
CA GLU A 3 13.11 20.93 1.01
C GLU A 3 11.96 20.62 0.04
N LYS A 4 12.24 19.99 -1.11
CA LYS A 4 11.21 19.60 -2.08
C LYS A 4 10.28 18.53 -1.51
N ILE A 5 10.83 17.55 -0.79
CA ILE A 5 10.07 16.49 -0.14
C ILE A 5 9.19 17.08 0.97
N GLU A 6 9.77 17.91 1.83
CA GLU A 6 9.03 18.58 2.90
C GLU A 6 7.90 19.48 2.36
N GLN A 7 8.16 20.20 1.27
CA GLN A 7 7.15 21.04 0.62
C GLN A 7 6.04 20.17 0.01
N TYR A 8 6.40 19.03 -0.63
CA TYR A 8 5.42 18.08 -1.15
C TYR A 8 4.51 17.55 -0.05
N VAL A 9 5.09 17.07 1.05
CA VAL A 9 4.33 16.55 2.21
C VAL A 9 3.37 17.62 2.76
N ARG A 10 3.83 18.88 2.91
CA ARG A 10 2.98 19.98 3.38
C ARG A 10 1.81 20.27 2.43
N ASN A 11 2.05 20.22 1.12
CA ASN A 11 1.05 20.57 0.11
C ASN A 11 0.02 19.48 -0.13
N HIS A 12 0.38 18.21 0.07
CA HIS A 12 -0.43 17.04 -0.26
C HIS A 12 -0.99 16.27 0.94
N GLY A 13 -0.94 16.87 2.15
CA GLY A 13 -1.51 16.25 3.34
C GLY A 13 -3.02 15.98 3.24
N ARG A 14 -3.74 16.80 2.43
CA ARG A 14 -5.16 16.59 2.15
C ARG A 14 -5.38 15.34 1.28
N ASP A 15 -4.59 15.15 0.25
CA ASP A 15 -4.67 13.99 -0.65
C ASP A 15 -4.46 12.69 0.15
N PHE A 16 -3.48 12.69 1.06
CA PHE A 16 -3.25 11.58 1.99
C PHE A 16 -4.51 11.23 2.80
N MET A 17 -5.18 12.24 3.36
CA MET A 17 -6.39 12.04 4.16
C MET A 17 -7.56 11.55 3.32
N GLU A 18 -7.71 12.02 2.08
CA GLU A 18 -8.72 11.56 1.14
C GLU A 18 -8.50 10.08 0.81
N TRP A 19 -7.28 9.68 0.43
CA TRP A 19 -6.97 8.27 0.17
C TRP A 19 -7.13 7.39 1.41
N LEU A 20 -6.76 7.85 2.59
CA LEU A 20 -6.98 7.11 3.83
C LEU A 20 -8.48 6.84 4.06
N CYS A 21 -9.34 7.83 3.86
CA CYS A 21 -10.78 7.65 3.97
C CYS A 21 -11.33 6.69 2.91
N ASP A 22 -10.86 6.78 1.66
CA ASP A 22 -11.25 5.88 0.58
C ASP A 22 -10.86 4.43 0.89
N ILE A 23 -9.62 4.19 1.33
CA ILE A 23 -9.11 2.87 1.72
C ILE A 23 -9.95 2.27 2.85
N ILE A 24 -10.23 3.06 3.89
CA ILE A 24 -11.04 2.64 5.03
C ILE A 24 -12.45 2.25 4.55
N SER A 25 -13.03 3.00 3.61
CA SER A 25 -14.40 2.81 3.14
C SER A 25 -14.61 1.53 2.33
N ILE A 26 -13.53 0.84 1.91
CA ILE A 26 -13.61 -0.42 1.17
C ILE A 26 -13.49 -1.59 2.15
N PRO A 27 -14.57 -2.33 2.45
CA PRO A 27 -14.50 -3.53 3.27
C PRO A 27 -13.54 -4.56 2.66
N SER A 28 -12.70 -5.17 3.49
CA SER A 28 -11.67 -6.11 3.03
C SER A 28 -11.35 -7.15 4.11
N PRO A 29 -12.36 -7.93 4.52
CA PRO A 29 -12.11 -8.98 5.50
C PRO A 29 -11.14 -10.01 4.93
N THR A 30 -10.33 -10.63 5.80
CA THR A 30 -9.35 -11.66 5.40
C THR A 30 -10.00 -12.74 4.51
N GLY A 31 -9.43 -12.93 3.33
CA GLY A 31 -9.96 -13.81 2.28
C GLY A 31 -10.89 -13.15 1.27
N HIS A 32 -11.25 -11.87 1.47
CA HIS A 32 -12.14 -11.09 0.59
C HIS A 32 -11.56 -9.71 0.24
N GLU A 33 -10.25 -9.65 0.01
CA GLU A 33 -9.49 -8.40 -0.19
C GLU A 33 -9.56 -7.86 -1.63
N GLN A 34 -10.26 -8.57 -2.53
CA GLN A 34 -10.21 -8.29 -3.97
C GLN A 34 -10.56 -6.85 -4.31
N ALA A 35 -11.64 -6.31 -3.75
CA ALA A 35 -12.11 -4.96 -4.09
C ALA A 35 -11.10 -3.88 -3.70
N LYS A 36 -10.49 -3.97 -2.51
CA LYS A 36 -9.45 -3.04 -2.06
C LYS A 36 -8.19 -3.18 -2.91
N GLY A 37 -7.77 -4.40 -3.22
CA GLY A 37 -6.63 -4.65 -4.11
C GLY A 37 -6.85 -4.09 -5.51
N GLU A 38 -8.04 -4.23 -6.10
CA GLU A 38 -8.37 -3.64 -7.39
C GLU A 38 -8.35 -2.10 -7.35
N TRP A 39 -8.88 -1.50 -6.29
CA TRP A 39 -8.85 -0.05 -6.10
C TRP A 39 -7.39 0.47 -6.06
N ILE A 40 -6.53 -0.17 -5.26
CA ILE A 40 -5.10 0.18 -5.16
C ILE A 40 -4.42 0.05 -6.53
N LEU A 41 -4.59 -1.06 -7.23
CA LEU A 41 -3.97 -1.31 -8.53
C LEU A 41 -4.38 -0.27 -9.56
N ASN A 42 -5.69 0.04 -9.62
CA ASN A 42 -6.21 1.05 -10.53
C ASN A 42 -5.63 2.44 -10.23
N LEU A 43 -5.52 2.81 -8.95
CA LEU A 43 -4.94 4.08 -8.54
C LEU A 43 -3.46 4.18 -8.96
N LEU A 44 -2.68 3.13 -8.74
CA LEU A 44 -1.28 3.04 -9.17
C LEU A 44 -1.14 3.20 -10.69
N HIS A 45 -1.97 2.53 -11.46
CA HIS A 45 -1.97 2.65 -12.93
C HIS A 45 -2.35 4.07 -13.40
N GLN A 46 -3.32 4.72 -12.75
CA GLN A 46 -3.69 6.11 -13.04
C GLN A 46 -2.53 7.08 -12.79
N TRP A 47 -1.65 6.79 -11.84
CA TRP A 47 -0.45 7.58 -11.57
C TRP A 47 0.73 7.25 -12.48
N GLY A 48 0.59 6.30 -13.39
CA GLY A 48 1.64 5.89 -14.32
C GLY A 48 2.56 4.79 -13.81
N ALA A 49 2.23 4.13 -12.70
CA ALA A 49 2.93 2.95 -12.19
C ALA A 49 2.55 1.69 -13.01
N ALA A 50 2.80 1.73 -14.32
CA ALA A 50 2.39 0.68 -15.26
C ALA A 50 2.99 -0.72 -14.96
N GLY A 51 4.05 -0.77 -14.15
CA GLY A 51 4.65 -2.03 -13.68
C GLY A 51 3.97 -2.65 -12.47
N ALA A 52 2.92 -2.03 -11.91
CA ALA A 52 2.15 -2.61 -10.83
C ALA A 52 1.29 -3.77 -11.34
N TYR A 53 1.21 -4.85 -10.56
CA TYR A 53 0.48 -6.06 -10.94
C TYR A 53 -0.11 -6.77 -9.72
N ARG A 54 -1.04 -7.71 -9.97
CA ARG A 54 -1.47 -8.67 -8.93
C ARG A 54 -0.71 -9.97 -9.09
N ASP A 55 -0.17 -10.49 -7.99
CA ASP A 55 0.48 -11.79 -7.96
C ASP A 55 -0.53 -12.94 -7.76
N ALA A 56 -0.01 -14.18 -7.65
CA ALA A 56 -0.84 -15.37 -7.51
C ALA A 56 -1.62 -15.45 -6.19
N ALA A 57 -1.15 -14.79 -5.13
CA ALA A 57 -1.87 -14.72 -3.85
C ALA A 57 -2.97 -13.64 -3.86
N GLY A 58 -2.89 -12.69 -4.78
CA GLY A 58 -3.78 -11.54 -4.88
C GLY A 58 -3.18 -10.23 -4.32
N ASN A 59 -1.91 -10.23 -3.91
CA ASN A 59 -1.21 -9.01 -3.53
C ASN A 59 -1.15 -8.02 -4.69
N VAL A 60 -1.14 -6.73 -4.39
CA VAL A 60 -0.75 -5.71 -5.37
C VAL A 60 0.73 -5.42 -5.17
N VAL A 61 1.52 -5.67 -6.20
CA VAL A 61 2.98 -5.54 -6.15
C VAL A 61 3.43 -4.49 -7.17
N TYR A 62 4.28 -3.56 -6.74
CA TYR A 62 4.86 -2.55 -7.61
C TYR A 62 6.38 -2.49 -7.46
N PRO A 63 7.14 -3.03 -8.45
CA PRO A 63 8.59 -2.85 -8.54
C PRO A 63 8.90 -1.45 -9.10
N CYS A 64 9.38 -0.57 -8.23
CA CYS A 64 9.72 0.80 -8.57
C CYS A 64 11.23 0.94 -8.81
N HIS A 65 11.62 1.37 -10.02
CA HIS A 65 13.02 1.52 -10.45
C HIS A 65 13.91 0.26 -10.27
N VAL A 66 13.31 -0.92 -10.39
CA VAL A 66 14.02 -2.19 -10.21
C VAL A 66 14.66 -2.64 -11.52
N LYS A 67 15.98 -2.88 -11.49
CA LYS A 67 16.74 -3.45 -12.61
C LYS A 67 16.77 -4.97 -12.52
N SER A 68 17.02 -5.64 -13.66
CA SER A 68 17.16 -7.09 -13.71
C SER A 68 18.30 -7.57 -12.79
N GLY A 69 18.00 -8.52 -11.90
CA GLY A 69 18.97 -9.09 -10.96
C GLY A 69 19.34 -8.22 -9.75
N GLU A 70 18.85 -6.99 -9.68
CA GLU A 70 19.11 -6.08 -8.58
C GLU A 70 18.40 -6.52 -7.30
N LYS A 71 19.05 -6.31 -6.15
CA LYS A 71 18.41 -6.42 -4.85
C LYS A 71 17.55 -5.20 -4.57
N VAL A 72 16.46 -5.41 -3.85
CA VAL A 72 15.45 -4.38 -3.56
C VAL A 72 15.25 -4.20 -2.05
N ALA A 73 14.84 -3.01 -1.65
CA ALA A 73 14.21 -2.78 -0.35
C ALA A 73 12.70 -3.04 -0.49
N LEU A 74 12.14 -3.89 0.37
CA LEU A 74 10.71 -4.19 0.42
C LEU A 74 10.01 -3.25 1.40
N TYR A 75 8.93 -2.64 0.93
CA TYR A 75 7.98 -1.88 1.75
C TYR A 75 6.62 -2.55 1.63
N THR A 76 6.02 -2.92 2.76
CA THR A 76 4.78 -3.67 2.77
C THR A 76 3.74 -3.09 3.72
N ALA A 77 2.47 -3.27 3.36
CA ALA A 77 1.32 -3.01 4.21
C ALA A 77 0.21 -4.01 3.84
N HIS A 78 -0.35 -4.71 4.82
CA HIS A 78 -1.45 -5.61 4.54
C HIS A 78 -2.75 -4.86 4.29
N ILE A 79 -3.60 -5.43 3.41
CA ILE A 79 -4.85 -4.80 2.99
C ILE A 79 -6.08 -5.45 3.61
N ASP A 80 -5.91 -6.59 4.24
CA ASP A 80 -7.01 -7.27 4.94
C ASP A 80 -7.25 -6.71 6.34
N THR A 81 -8.41 -7.05 6.88
CA THR A 81 -8.86 -6.62 8.19
C THR A 81 -9.55 -7.76 8.93
N VAL A 82 -9.53 -7.73 10.26
CA VAL A 82 -10.22 -8.71 11.12
C VAL A 82 -11.75 -8.60 11.12
N PHE A 83 -12.30 -7.56 10.50
CA PHE A 83 -13.73 -7.24 10.56
C PHE A 83 -14.50 -8.00 9.46
N GLN A 84 -15.06 -9.18 9.80
CA GLN A 84 -15.71 -10.06 8.84
C GLN A 84 -17.10 -9.59 8.39
N ASP A 85 -17.82 -8.87 9.24
CA ASP A 85 -19.26 -8.57 9.03
C ASP A 85 -19.52 -7.09 8.71
N LEU A 86 -18.48 -6.27 8.49
CA LEU A 86 -18.67 -4.87 8.18
C LEU A 86 -19.10 -4.66 6.72
N GLN A 87 -20.36 -4.31 6.53
CA GLN A 87 -20.89 -3.89 5.23
C GLN A 87 -20.81 -2.38 5.02
N GLU A 88 -20.87 -1.61 6.10
CA GLU A 88 -20.78 -0.15 6.08
C GLU A 88 -19.79 0.31 7.14
N ILE A 89 -18.82 1.13 6.74
CA ILE A 89 -17.77 1.63 7.61
C ILE A 89 -18.00 3.11 7.89
N HIS A 90 -18.27 3.43 9.16
CA HIS A 90 -18.45 4.81 9.60
C HIS A 90 -17.12 5.43 10.03
N ILE A 91 -16.71 6.45 9.30
CA ILE A 91 -15.53 7.25 9.63
C ILE A 91 -15.97 8.45 10.47
N ARG A 92 -15.34 8.65 11.62
CA ARG A 92 -15.58 9.80 12.51
C ARG A 92 -14.32 10.63 12.63
N GLN A 93 -14.47 11.95 12.48
CA GLN A 93 -13.39 12.89 12.72
C GLN A 93 -13.77 13.83 13.87
N THR A 94 -12.88 13.93 14.86
CA THR A 94 -13.03 14.86 16.00
C THR A 94 -11.71 15.62 16.16
N GLY A 95 -11.72 16.88 15.74
CA GLY A 95 -10.50 17.69 15.69
C GLY A 95 -9.46 17.05 14.76
N HIS A 96 -8.32 16.64 15.32
CA HIS A 96 -7.22 15.99 14.58
C HIS A 96 -7.24 14.46 14.68
N ILE A 97 -8.26 13.87 15.28
CA ILE A 97 -8.37 12.42 15.46
C ILE A 97 -9.36 11.88 14.43
N LEU A 98 -8.90 10.90 13.62
CA LEU A 98 -9.72 10.08 12.75
C LEU A 98 -9.94 8.72 13.42
N SER A 99 -11.18 8.27 13.48
CA SER A 99 -11.56 6.99 14.09
C SER A 99 -12.45 6.20 13.16
N ALA A 100 -12.03 4.99 12.84
CA ALA A 100 -12.78 4.01 12.06
C ALA A 100 -12.21 2.60 12.30
N PRO A 101 -12.95 1.53 12.03
CA PRO A 101 -12.38 0.19 11.94
C PRO A 101 -11.21 0.18 10.95
N SER A 102 -10.14 -0.52 11.28
CA SER A 102 -8.89 -0.64 10.48
C SER A 102 -8.17 0.67 10.13
N CYS A 103 -8.50 1.79 10.77
CA CYS A 103 -7.88 3.09 10.46
C CYS A 103 -6.35 3.06 10.63
N SER A 104 -5.86 2.55 11.77
CA SER A 104 -4.43 2.41 12.05
C SER A 104 -3.86 1.08 11.56
N ASP A 105 -4.66 0.03 11.61
CA ASP A 105 -4.28 -1.33 11.25
C ASP A 105 -5.14 -1.83 10.08
N ASN A 106 -4.68 -1.70 8.87
CA ASN A 106 -3.40 -1.14 8.46
C ASN A 106 -3.59 -0.03 7.38
N SER A 107 -4.79 0.59 7.32
CA SER A 107 -5.15 1.57 6.28
C SER A 107 -4.21 2.78 6.25
N ALA A 108 -3.72 3.22 7.42
CA ALA A 108 -2.78 4.34 7.48
C ALA A 108 -1.43 4.01 6.82
N SER A 109 -0.93 2.77 6.98
CA SER A 109 0.31 2.33 6.30
C SER A 109 0.10 2.21 4.79
N ILE A 110 -1.07 1.69 4.34
CA ILE A 110 -1.42 1.65 2.92
C ILE A 110 -1.40 3.06 2.32
N ALA A 111 -2.08 4.01 2.97
CA ALA A 111 -2.09 5.41 2.53
C ALA A 111 -0.67 6.01 2.51
N GLY A 112 0.17 5.67 3.50
CA GLY A 112 1.57 6.08 3.56
C GLY A 112 2.39 5.56 2.38
N LEU A 113 2.28 4.27 2.04
CA LEU A 113 2.97 3.70 0.88
C LEU A 113 2.50 4.32 -0.43
N LEU A 114 1.19 4.50 -0.60
CA LEU A 114 0.62 5.18 -1.76
C LEU A 114 1.13 6.62 -1.89
N PHE A 115 1.20 7.35 -0.77
CA PHE A 115 1.73 8.70 -0.74
C PHE A 115 3.21 8.76 -1.17
N ILE A 116 4.03 7.81 -0.68
CA ILE A 116 5.44 7.69 -1.07
C ILE A 116 5.55 7.41 -2.58
N ILE A 117 4.78 6.45 -3.10
CA ILE A 117 4.78 6.12 -4.53
C ILE A 117 4.41 7.34 -5.37
N LYS A 118 3.33 8.04 -5.00
CA LYS A 118 2.87 9.24 -5.70
C LYS A 118 3.94 10.34 -5.69
N MET A 119 4.57 10.58 -4.55
CA MET A 119 5.66 11.55 -4.40
C MET A 119 6.84 11.19 -5.32
N PHE A 120 7.23 9.93 -5.42
CA PHE A 120 8.29 9.50 -6.34
C PHE A 120 7.95 9.82 -7.79
N HIS A 121 6.71 9.58 -8.20
CA HIS A 121 6.24 9.92 -9.54
C HIS A 121 6.20 11.42 -9.80
N ASP A 122 5.59 12.21 -8.92
CA ASP A 122 5.38 13.64 -9.12
C ASP A 122 6.69 14.43 -9.10
N LEU A 123 7.59 14.07 -8.21
CA LEU A 123 8.90 14.70 -8.08
C LEU A 123 9.97 14.07 -8.99
N GLN A 124 9.62 13.02 -9.74
CA GLN A 124 10.55 12.26 -10.58
C GLN A 124 11.79 11.80 -9.82
N LEU A 125 11.61 11.32 -8.60
CA LEU A 125 12.71 10.88 -7.75
C LEU A 125 13.21 9.50 -8.22
N THR A 126 14.53 9.34 -8.21
CA THR A 126 15.16 8.05 -8.45
C THR A 126 15.81 7.59 -7.14
N PRO A 127 15.37 6.45 -6.59
CA PRO A 127 15.96 5.90 -5.37
C PRO A 127 17.36 5.33 -5.66
N PRO A 128 18.25 5.24 -4.64
CA PRO A 128 19.60 4.70 -4.81
C PRO A 128 19.62 3.20 -5.12
N GLN A 129 18.55 2.48 -4.79
CA GLN A 129 18.33 1.07 -5.10
C GLN A 129 16.89 0.84 -5.51
N GLY A 130 16.59 -0.30 -6.14
CA GLY A 130 15.22 -0.67 -6.49
C GLY A 130 14.35 -0.81 -5.24
N LEU A 131 13.11 -0.33 -5.33
CA LEU A 131 12.11 -0.45 -4.27
C LEU A 131 11.03 -1.42 -4.70
N LEU A 132 10.60 -2.28 -3.80
CA LEU A 132 9.48 -3.17 -4.00
C LEU A 132 8.37 -2.79 -3.03
N PHE A 133 7.26 -2.32 -3.55
CA PHE A 133 6.06 -2.06 -2.75
C PHE A 133 5.12 -3.24 -2.87
N ALA A 134 4.64 -3.74 -1.73
CA ALA A 134 3.68 -4.84 -1.66
C ALA A 134 2.51 -4.46 -0.75
N PHE A 135 1.30 -4.51 -1.30
CA PHE A 135 0.06 -4.42 -0.55
C PHE A 135 -0.47 -5.85 -0.43
N ASP A 136 -0.16 -6.46 0.70
CA ASP A 136 -0.30 -7.90 0.86
C ASP A 136 -1.65 -8.31 1.48
N VAL A 137 -2.05 -9.53 1.15
CA VAL A 137 -3.34 -10.12 1.55
C VAL A 137 -3.14 -11.21 2.60
N GLY A 138 -4.15 -11.39 3.46
CA GLY A 138 -4.19 -12.50 4.41
C GLY A 138 -3.07 -12.44 5.44
N GLU A 139 -2.81 -11.26 5.97
CA GLU A 139 -1.92 -11.08 7.12
C GLU A 139 -2.62 -11.53 8.40
N GLU A 140 -3.89 -11.14 8.54
CA GLU A 140 -4.68 -11.29 9.75
C GLU A 140 -5.21 -12.72 9.95
N GLY A 141 -5.26 -13.13 11.20
CA GLY A 141 -5.95 -14.32 11.67
C GLY A 141 -5.62 -15.60 10.90
N LEU A 142 -6.62 -16.17 10.25
CA LEU A 142 -6.47 -17.41 9.47
C LEU A 142 -5.83 -17.22 8.09
N GLY A 143 -5.55 -15.99 7.69
CA GLY A 143 -4.83 -15.68 6.44
C GLY A 143 -3.40 -16.21 6.43
N ASN A 144 -2.80 -16.37 7.62
CA ASN A 144 -1.52 -17.04 7.82
C ASN A 144 -0.39 -16.48 6.94
N LEU A 145 -0.37 -15.15 6.77
CA LEU A 145 0.64 -14.42 5.98
C LEU A 145 0.76 -14.91 4.53
N LYS A 146 -0.35 -15.39 3.93
CA LYS A 146 -0.30 -16.02 2.59
C LYS A 146 0.27 -15.09 1.53
N GLY A 147 -0.08 -13.80 1.62
CA GLY A 147 0.39 -12.77 0.71
C GLY A 147 1.90 -12.55 0.82
N MET A 148 2.38 -12.33 2.04
CA MET A 148 3.81 -12.13 2.27
C MET A 148 4.64 -13.34 1.89
N ARG A 149 4.14 -14.56 2.13
CA ARG A 149 4.82 -15.80 1.68
C ARG A 149 4.98 -15.84 0.16
N GLN A 150 4.00 -15.37 -0.59
CA GLN A 150 4.07 -15.29 -2.05
C GLN A 150 5.11 -14.25 -2.48
N VAL A 151 5.11 -13.05 -1.89
CA VAL A 151 6.12 -12.02 -2.18
C VAL A 151 7.53 -12.55 -1.91
N MET A 152 7.74 -13.22 -0.77
CA MET A 152 9.04 -13.79 -0.41
C MET A 152 9.46 -14.92 -1.35
N ALA A 153 8.53 -15.69 -1.91
CA ALA A 153 8.81 -16.75 -2.89
C ALA A 153 9.19 -16.14 -4.25
N ASP A 154 8.39 -15.19 -4.76
CA ASP A 154 8.59 -14.57 -6.07
C ASP A 154 9.88 -13.74 -6.13
N TRP A 155 10.26 -13.13 -5.01
CA TRP A 155 11.43 -12.27 -4.89
C TRP A 155 12.57 -12.92 -4.08
N HIS A 156 12.56 -14.26 -3.98
CA HIS A 156 13.58 -15.01 -3.23
C HIS A 156 15.00 -14.59 -3.64
N GLY A 157 15.83 -14.30 -2.65
CA GLY A 157 17.22 -13.88 -2.83
C GLY A 157 17.42 -12.47 -3.40
N ARG A 158 16.35 -11.75 -3.72
CA ARG A 158 16.39 -10.38 -4.23
C ARG A 158 16.04 -9.33 -3.18
N ILE A 159 15.34 -9.67 -2.11
CA ILE A 159 15.05 -8.77 -1.00
C ILE A 159 16.30 -8.62 -0.15
N ALA A 160 16.82 -7.40 0.00
CA ALA A 160 17.99 -7.06 0.81
C ALA A 160 17.60 -6.58 2.20
N GLU A 161 16.46 -5.87 2.30
CA GLU A 161 15.93 -5.28 3.53
C GLU A 161 14.41 -5.14 3.44
N VAL A 162 13.76 -5.12 4.61
CA VAL A 162 12.30 -4.99 4.78
C VAL A 162 12.01 -3.84 5.73
#